data_47d72324e2fef37288fd4351e9e1ca92
#
_entry.id   47d72324e2fef37288fd4351e9e1ca92
#
_cell.length_a   1.000
_cell.length_b   1.000
_cell.length_c   1.000
_cell.angle_alpha   90.00
_cell.angle_beta   90.00
_cell.angle_gamma   90.00
#
_symmetry.space_group_name_H-M   'P 1'
#
loop_
_entity.id
_entity.type
_entity.pdbx_description
1 polymer ?
#
loop_
_entity_poly.entity_id
_entity_poly.type
_entity_poly.pdbx_seq_one_letter_code
_entity_poly.pdbx_strand_id
1 'polypeptide(L)'
;PLAINASFESSLEFWSTLCERGRLDPSWFIHRVPHISFVWGEGDVSYLRQRYEQLKDLPAFAAMEWSRDQAELASWIPLVMAGRDPQMAVAATRIERGTDVDFGALSRALFVPLQASGALDLVFGTSVSDLNRQAEGWELQLRGPSGRRFVKTPFVFLGAGGGALPLLQRSRIPESAA
;
A
#
# COMPACT_ATOMS: atom_id res chain seq x y z
N PRO A 1 7.45 9.94 -10.45
CA PRO A 1 6.04 10.24 -10.17
C PRO A 1 5.10 9.62 -11.19
N LEU A 2 5.33 9.81 -12.52
CA LEU A 2 4.42 9.36 -13.59
C LEU A 2 4.21 7.84 -13.60
N ALA A 3 5.27 7.04 -13.41
CA ALA A 3 5.14 5.59 -13.33
C ALA A 3 4.27 5.13 -12.14
N ILE A 4 4.41 5.80 -10.99
CA ILE A 4 3.58 5.53 -9.81
C ILE A 4 2.12 5.89 -10.10
N ASN A 5 1.87 7.03 -10.76
CA ASN A 5 0.52 7.43 -11.16
C ASN A 5 -0.11 6.40 -12.11
N ALA A 6 0.61 5.94 -13.13
CA ALA A 6 0.12 4.90 -14.05
C ALA A 6 -0.23 3.59 -13.32
N SER A 7 0.61 3.16 -12.38
CA SER A 7 0.32 1.98 -11.55
C SER A 7 -0.92 2.18 -10.68
N PHE A 8 -1.13 3.39 -10.17
CA PHE A 8 -2.31 3.74 -9.38
C PHE A 8 -3.58 3.70 -10.24
N GLU A 9 -3.55 4.28 -11.45
CA GLU A 9 -4.66 4.24 -12.40
C GLU A 9 -5.04 2.81 -12.77
N SER A 10 -4.07 1.95 -13.08
CA SER A 10 -4.30 0.53 -13.34
C SER A 10 -4.93 -0.20 -12.14
N SER A 11 -4.54 0.17 -10.93
CA SER A 11 -5.15 -0.38 -9.71
C SER A 11 -6.61 0.05 -9.57
N LEU A 12 -6.93 1.31 -9.87
CA LEU A 12 -8.31 1.81 -9.83
C LEU A 12 -9.21 1.08 -10.84
N GLU A 13 -8.72 0.84 -12.06
CA GLU A 13 -9.43 0.06 -13.08
C GLU A 13 -9.72 -1.37 -12.60
N PHE A 14 -8.74 -2.02 -12.00
CA PHE A 14 -8.89 -3.36 -11.43
C PHE A 14 -9.97 -3.39 -10.34
N TRP A 15 -9.91 -2.48 -9.37
CA TRP A 15 -10.91 -2.39 -8.30
C TRP A 15 -12.29 -2.05 -8.82
N SER A 16 -12.41 -1.10 -9.75
CA SER A 16 -13.67 -0.74 -10.40
C SER A 16 -14.31 -1.96 -11.08
N THR A 17 -13.53 -2.73 -11.82
CA THR A 17 -14.01 -3.96 -12.48
C THR A 17 -14.55 -4.98 -11.48
N LEU A 18 -13.91 -5.15 -10.33
CA LEU A 18 -14.41 -6.07 -9.29
C LEU A 18 -15.72 -5.56 -8.65
N CYS A 19 -15.83 -4.25 -8.45
CA CYS A 19 -17.05 -3.63 -7.93
C CYS A 19 -18.21 -3.75 -8.94
N GLU A 20 -17.99 -3.45 -10.20
CA GLU A 20 -18.98 -3.57 -11.28
C GLU A 20 -19.50 -5.01 -11.43
N ARG A 21 -18.65 -6.00 -11.21
CA ARG A 21 -19.02 -7.42 -11.21
C ARG A 21 -19.69 -7.88 -9.91
N GLY A 22 -19.95 -6.98 -8.97
CA GLY A 22 -20.53 -7.29 -7.66
C GLY A 22 -19.65 -8.19 -6.79
N ARG A 23 -18.34 -8.20 -7.04
CA ARG A 23 -17.37 -8.98 -6.25
C ARG A 23 -16.87 -8.23 -5.02
N LEU A 24 -16.89 -6.90 -5.06
CA LEU A 24 -16.52 -6.00 -3.97
C LEU A 24 -17.52 -4.86 -3.86
N ASP A 25 -17.81 -4.45 -2.64
CA ASP A 25 -18.48 -3.19 -2.35
C ASP A 25 -17.44 -2.22 -1.75
N PRO A 26 -17.14 -1.10 -2.41
CA PRO A 26 -16.13 -0.15 -1.94
C PRO A 26 -16.50 0.48 -0.59
N SER A 27 -17.78 0.56 -0.22
CA SER A 27 -18.22 1.08 1.07
C SER A 27 -17.68 0.28 2.28
N TRP A 28 -17.25 -0.95 2.06
CA TRP A 28 -16.73 -1.82 3.13
C TRP A 28 -15.30 -1.47 3.54
N PHE A 29 -14.52 -0.82 2.66
CA PHE A 29 -13.09 -0.66 2.88
C PHE A 29 -12.51 0.68 2.41
N ILE A 30 -13.30 1.54 1.73
CA ILE A 30 -12.86 2.87 1.29
C ILE A 30 -13.61 3.94 2.06
N HIS A 31 -12.85 4.79 2.76
CA HIS A 31 -13.38 5.94 3.48
C HIS A 31 -12.79 7.22 2.91
N ARG A 32 -13.65 8.20 2.61
CA ARG A 32 -13.20 9.51 2.13
C ARG A 32 -12.55 10.28 3.27
N VAL A 33 -11.31 10.68 3.05
CA VAL A 33 -10.55 11.58 3.92
C VAL A 33 -9.73 12.54 3.07
N PRO A 34 -9.55 13.80 3.46
CA PRO A 34 -8.61 14.68 2.75
C PRO A 34 -7.20 14.11 2.82
N HIS A 35 -6.52 14.05 1.68
CA HIS A 35 -5.10 13.73 1.66
C HIS A 35 -4.27 15.00 1.75
N ILE A 36 -3.40 15.09 2.76
CA ILE A 36 -2.54 16.25 2.98
C ILE A 36 -1.09 15.80 3.06
N SER A 37 -0.23 16.43 2.26
CA SER A 37 1.23 16.29 2.37
C SER A 37 1.78 17.58 2.99
N PHE A 38 2.41 17.47 4.14
CA PHE A 38 2.97 18.59 4.89
C PHE A 38 4.48 18.47 5.00
N VAL A 39 5.18 19.59 4.83
CA VAL A 39 6.63 19.70 4.94
C VAL A 39 7.05 20.96 5.70
N TRP A 40 8.31 20.97 6.19
CA TRP A 40 8.94 22.13 6.84
C TRP A 40 10.40 22.27 6.41
N GLY A 41 10.92 23.50 6.49
CA GLY A 41 12.24 23.87 5.99
C GLY A 41 12.23 24.18 4.48
N GLU A 42 13.05 25.15 4.06
CA GLU A 42 13.03 25.69 2.70
C GLU A 42 13.35 24.64 1.61
N GLY A 43 14.21 23.66 1.91
CA GLY A 43 14.54 22.58 0.99
C GLY A 43 13.31 21.70 0.67
N ASP A 44 12.59 21.27 1.71
CA ASP A 44 11.42 20.41 1.57
C ASP A 44 10.22 21.19 1.00
N VAL A 45 10.07 22.47 1.35
CA VAL A 45 9.07 23.35 0.76
C VAL A 45 9.28 23.47 -0.75
N SER A 46 10.52 23.68 -1.18
CA SER A 46 10.88 23.74 -2.61
C SER A 46 10.62 22.41 -3.30
N TYR A 47 10.97 21.30 -2.68
CA TYR A 47 10.70 19.96 -3.20
C TYR A 47 9.20 19.70 -3.36
N LEU A 48 8.39 20.01 -2.34
CA LEU A 48 6.93 19.80 -2.40
C LEU A 48 6.30 20.71 -3.48
N ARG A 49 6.79 21.96 -3.64
CA ARG A 49 6.33 22.84 -4.70
C ARG A 49 6.60 22.25 -6.09
N GLN A 50 7.80 21.72 -6.31
CA GLN A 50 8.14 21.07 -7.57
C GLN A 50 7.22 19.86 -7.83
N ARG A 51 6.89 19.08 -6.80
CA ARG A 51 5.95 17.96 -6.93
C ARG A 51 4.55 18.44 -7.29
N TYR A 52 4.07 19.48 -6.64
CA TYR A 52 2.78 20.08 -6.95
C TYR A 52 2.69 20.48 -8.42
N GLU A 53 3.68 21.22 -8.94
CA GLU A 53 3.70 21.67 -10.34
C GLU A 53 3.74 20.49 -11.34
N GLN A 54 4.36 19.38 -11.00
CA GLN A 54 4.42 18.19 -11.84
C GLN A 54 3.11 17.38 -11.87
N LEU A 55 2.28 17.49 -10.84
CA LEU A 55 1.14 16.61 -10.64
C LEU A 55 -0.20 17.32 -10.84
N LYS A 56 -0.31 18.61 -10.58
CA LYS A 56 -1.58 19.37 -10.55
C LYS A 56 -2.44 19.25 -11.81
N ASP A 57 -1.82 19.02 -12.96
CA ASP A 57 -2.49 18.91 -14.26
C ASP A 57 -2.89 17.46 -14.61
N LEU A 58 -2.53 16.49 -13.78
CA LEU A 58 -2.96 15.10 -13.95
C LEU A 58 -4.39 14.92 -13.41
N PRO A 59 -5.26 14.12 -14.06
CA PRO A 59 -6.66 13.96 -13.66
C PRO A 59 -6.86 13.57 -12.20
N ALA A 60 -5.99 12.71 -11.65
CA ALA A 60 -6.06 12.29 -10.24
C ALA A 60 -5.75 13.42 -9.26
N PHE A 61 -5.07 14.49 -9.70
CA PHE A 61 -4.59 15.60 -8.87
C PHE A 61 -5.19 16.96 -9.26
N ALA A 62 -6.13 17.00 -10.21
CA ALA A 62 -6.67 18.24 -10.77
C ALA A 62 -7.31 19.20 -9.75
N ALA A 63 -7.68 18.71 -8.56
CA ALA A 63 -8.23 19.52 -7.47
C ALA A 63 -7.23 19.70 -6.32
N MET A 64 -5.93 19.47 -6.56
CA MET A 64 -4.91 19.63 -5.53
C MET A 64 -4.67 21.11 -5.25
N GLU A 65 -4.77 21.48 -4.00
CA GLU A 65 -4.48 22.80 -3.46
C GLU A 65 -3.03 22.85 -2.95
N TRP A 66 -2.43 24.02 -2.96
CA TRP A 66 -1.11 24.29 -2.40
C TRP A 66 -1.16 25.52 -1.51
N SER A 67 -0.54 25.47 -0.35
CA SER A 67 -0.37 26.64 0.50
C SER A 67 0.96 26.67 1.26
N ARG A 68 1.44 27.88 1.55
CA ARG A 68 2.50 28.22 2.51
C ARG A 68 1.98 29.08 3.65
N ASP A 69 0.72 29.51 3.59
CA ASP A 69 0.14 30.36 4.58
C ASP A 69 -0.13 29.57 5.87
N GLN A 70 0.50 29.98 6.97
CA GLN A 70 0.40 29.26 8.23
C GLN A 70 -1.02 29.27 8.81
N ALA A 71 -1.82 30.32 8.58
CA ALA A 71 -3.19 30.39 9.05
C ALA A 71 -4.07 29.43 8.26
N GLU A 72 -3.88 29.37 6.94
CA GLU A 72 -4.57 28.40 6.08
C GLU A 72 -4.19 26.97 6.45
N LEU A 73 -2.89 26.68 6.62
CA LEU A 73 -2.42 25.37 7.07
C LEU A 73 -2.97 24.98 8.44
N ALA A 74 -3.09 25.94 9.36
CA ALA A 74 -3.72 25.68 10.66
C ALA A 74 -5.20 25.31 10.55
N SER A 75 -5.91 25.79 9.51
CA SER A 75 -7.28 25.37 9.23
C SER A 75 -7.35 23.93 8.67
N TRP A 76 -6.35 23.52 7.90
CA TRP A 76 -6.30 22.17 7.32
C TRP A 76 -5.83 21.11 8.31
N ILE A 77 -4.80 21.43 9.09
CA ILE A 77 -4.07 20.49 9.98
C ILE A 77 -3.77 21.12 11.34
N PRO A 78 -4.80 21.49 12.13
CA PRO A 78 -4.61 22.26 13.36
C PRO A 78 -3.66 21.61 14.36
N LEU A 79 -3.72 20.28 14.54
CA LEU A 79 -2.85 19.56 15.48
C LEU A 79 -1.38 19.57 15.03
N VAL A 80 -1.11 19.57 13.74
CA VAL A 80 0.25 19.62 13.19
C VAL A 80 0.83 21.03 13.31
N MET A 81 -0.02 22.04 13.19
CA MET A 81 0.41 23.45 13.26
C MET A 81 0.48 24.01 14.68
N ALA A 82 -0.14 23.35 15.65
CA ALA A 82 -0.14 23.82 17.04
C ALA A 82 1.29 23.95 17.60
N GLY A 83 1.60 25.16 18.13
CA GLY A 83 2.90 25.44 18.76
C GLY A 83 4.10 25.56 17.80
N ARG A 84 3.87 25.64 16.49
CA ARG A 84 4.96 25.87 15.52
C ARG A 84 5.45 27.32 15.57
N ASP A 85 6.74 27.48 15.32
CA ASP A 85 7.36 28.78 15.14
C ASP A 85 6.75 29.50 13.92
N PRO A 86 6.19 30.70 14.08
CA PRO A 86 5.65 31.49 12.96
C PRO A 86 6.69 31.84 11.88
N GLN A 87 7.98 31.80 12.18
CA GLN A 87 9.05 32.06 11.20
C GLN A 87 9.51 30.81 10.46
N MET A 88 9.02 29.64 10.86
CA MET A 88 9.39 28.38 10.18
C MET A 88 8.77 28.32 8.79
N ALA A 89 9.60 28.05 7.79
CA ALA A 89 9.11 27.76 6.44
C ALA A 89 8.32 26.45 6.45
N VAL A 90 7.07 26.53 6.07
CA VAL A 90 6.17 25.39 5.97
C VAL A 90 5.39 25.41 4.67
N ALA A 91 4.94 24.26 4.20
CA ALA A 91 3.99 24.16 3.09
C ALA A 91 3.18 22.86 3.18
N ALA A 92 2.02 22.86 2.56
CA ALA A 92 1.27 21.65 2.34
C ALA A 92 0.59 21.64 0.96
N THR A 93 0.29 20.42 0.49
CA THR A 93 -0.71 20.18 -0.54
C THR A 93 -1.90 19.46 0.09
N ARG A 94 -3.10 19.69 -0.47
CA ARG A 94 -4.36 19.08 -0.01
C ARG A 94 -5.18 18.61 -1.19
N ILE A 95 -5.79 17.45 -1.07
CA ILE A 95 -6.80 16.93 -2.00
C ILE A 95 -7.98 16.42 -1.18
N GLU A 96 -9.17 16.97 -1.39
CA GLU A 96 -10.40 16.54 -0.72
C GLU A 96 -10.81 15.10 -1.05
N ARG A 97 -10.42 14.61 -2.22
CA ARG A 97 -10.76 13.27 -2.70
C ARG A 97 -9.79 12.18 -2.24
N GLY A 98 -9.01 12.43 -1.21
CA GLY A 98 -8.18 11.41 -0.59
C GLY A 98 -9.05 10.27 -0.04
N THR A 99 -8.43 9.11 0.13
CA THR A 99 -9.10 7.92 0.65
C THR A 99 -8.23 7.26 1.70
N ASP A 100 -8.87 6.80 2.76
CA ASP A 100 -8.33 5.81 3.67
C ASP A 100 -8.87 4.42 3.29
N VAL A 101 -8.03 3.40 3.37
CA VAL A 101 -8.38 2.04 2.97
C VAL A 101 -8.23 1.09 4.15
N ASP A 102 -9.33 0.49 4.59
CA ASP A 102 -9.30 -0.65 5.52
C ASP A 102 -8.83 -1.91 4.77
N PHE A 103 -7.51 -2.13 4.77
CA PHE A 103 -6.91 -3.31 4.16
C PHE A 103 -7.35 -4.63 4.81
N GLY A 104 -7.75 -4.60 6.08
CA GLY A 104 -8.30 -5.76 6.76
C GLY A 104 -9.66 -6.15 6.18
N ALA A 105 -10.56 -5.18 6.02
CA ALA A 105 -11.87 -5.40 5.39
C ALA A 105 -11.73 -5.83 3.93
N LEU A 106 -10.86 -5.16 3.16
CA LEU A 106 -10.56 -5.53 1.78
C LEU A 106 -10.05 -6.96 1.66
N SER A 107 -9.07 -7.34 2.49
CA SER A 107 -8.54 -8.71 2.49
C SER A 107 -9.62 -9.74 2.78
N ARG A 108 -10.47 -9.51 3.80
CA ARG A 108 -11.60 -10.39 4.10
C ARG A 108 -12.56 -10.50 2.92
N ALA A 109 -12.91 -9.38 2.30
CA ALA A 109 -13.82 -9.34 1.15
C ALA A 109 -13.29 -10.14 -0.05
N LEU A 110 -11.96 -10.20 -0.23
CA LEU A 110 -11.32 -10.98 -1.30
C LEU A 110 -11.20 -12.47 -0.96
N PHE A 111 -10.76 -12.80 0.26
CA PHE A 111 -10.45 -14.19 0.63
C PHE A 111 -11.67 -15.03 0.98
N VAL A 112 -12.66 -14.46 1.65
CA VAL A 112 -13.85 -15.23 2.07
C VAL A 112 -14.59 -15.89 0.90
N PRO A 113 -14.90 -15.21 -0.22
CA PRO A 113 -15.54 -15.85 -1.37
C PRO A 113 -14.68 -16.93 -2.03
N LEU A 114 -13.35 -16.72 -2.10
CA LEU A 114 -12.43 -17.70 -2.67
C LEU A 114 -12.35 -18.97 -1.83
N GLN A 115 -12.33 -18.83 -0.51
CA GLN A 115 -12.37 -19.97 0.41
C GLN A 115 -13.71 -20.72 0.30
N ALA A 116 -14.83 -19.99 0.27
CA ALA A 116 -16.16 -20.58 0.13
C ALA A 116 -16.36 -21.34 -1.19
N SER A 117 -15.68 -20.92 -2.27
CA SER A 117 -15.71 -21.62 -3.56
C SER A 117 -14.81 -22.86 -3.64
N GLY A 118 -14.01 -23.12 -2.61
CA GLY A 118 -13.00 -24.19 -2.62
C GLY A 118 -11.76 -23.90 -3.46
N ALA A 119 -11.64 -22.69 -4.00
CA ALA A 119 -10.49 -22.28 -4.82
C ALA A 119 -9.27 -21.90 -3.99
N LEU A 120 -9.41 -21.77 -2.66
CA LEU A 120 -8.38 -21.30 -1.74
C LEU A 120 -8.41 -22.04 -0.43
N ASP A 121 -7.26 -22.57 0.01
CA ASP A 121 -7.00 -22.99 1.37
C ASP A 121 -6.25 -21.90 2.13
N LEU A 122 -6.90 -21.27 3.10
CA LEU A 122 -6.33 -20.23 3.94
C LEU A 122 -5.84 -20.81 5.26
N VAL A 123 -4.52 -20.79 5.50
CA VAL A 123 -3.91 -21.41 6.66
C VAL A 123 -3.28 -20.34 7.55
N PHE A 124 -3.92 -20.07 8.69
CA PHE A 124 -3.44 -19.13 9.71
C PHE A 124 -2.50 -19.79 10.73
N GLY A 125 -1.75 -18.94 11.47
CA GLY A 125 -0.84 -19.41 12.51
C GLY A 125 0.31 -20.27 11.98
N THR A 126 0.57 -20.22 10.66
CA THR A 126 1.58 -21.03 10.01
C THR A 126 2.55 -20.12 9.27
N SER A 127 3.84 -20.29 9.51
CA SER A 127 4.90 -19.56 8.82
C SER A 127 5.63 -20.46 7.82
N VAL A 128 6.02 -19.90 6.68
CA VAL A 128 6.98 -20.51 5.76
C VAL A 128 8.38 -20.23 6.29
N SER A 129 9.12 -21.27 6.64
CA SER A 129 10.47 -21.14 7.22
C SER A 129 11.58 -21.36 6.23
N ASP A 130 11.32 -22.03 5.12
CA ASP A 130 12.30 -22.32 4.08
C ASP A 130 11.62 -22.63 2.74
N LEU A 131 12.32 -22.33 1.62
CA LEU A 131 11.92 -22.62 0.25
C LEU A 131 13.05 -23.38 -0.45
N ASN A 132 12.80 -24.60 -0.84
CA ASN A 132 13.76 -25.44 -1.53
C ASN A 132 13.34 -25.66 -2.98
N ARG A 133 14.18 -25.25 -3.92
CA ARG A 133 13.94 -25.49 -5.35
C ARG A 133 14.11 -26.99 -5.63
N GLN A 134 13.16 -27.54 -6.36
CA GLN A 134 13.12 -28.93 -6.82
C GLN A 134 13.19 -28.98 -8.34
N ALA A 135 13.35 -30.16 -8.93
CA ALA A 135 13.34 -30.34 -10.40
C ALA A 135 12.02 -29.84 -11.02
N GLU A 136 10.90 -30.07 -10.35
CA GLU A 136 9.55 -29.70 -10.81
C GLU A 136 8.82 -28.77 -9.83
N GLY A 137 9.44 -27.60 -9.54
CA GLY A 137 8.82 -26.59 -8.67
C GLY A 137 9.53 -26.37 -7.34
N TRP A 138 8.78 -26.32 -6.26
CA TRP A 138 9.26 -25.90 -4.95
C TRP A 138 8.76 -26.82 -3.84
N GLU A 139 9.58 -27.02 -2.83
CA GLU A 139 9.19 -27.57 -1.55
C GLU A 139 9.28 -26.49 -0.47
N LEU A 140 8.16 -26.23 0.18
CA LEU A 140 8.03 -25.26 1.27
C LEU A 140 8.08 -25.98 2.61
N GLN A 141 8.95 -25.53 3.51
CA GLN A 141 8.91 -25.95 4.91
C GLN A 141 8.00 -25.02 5.71
N LEU A 142 6.94 -25.57 6.26
CA LEU A 142 5.95 -24.85 7.07
C LEU A 142 6.17 -25.16 8.55
N ARG A 143 5.92 -24.17 9.41
CA ARG A 143 5.87 -24.29 10.87
C ARG A 143 4.58 -23.70 11.40
N GLY A 144 3.80 -24.51 12.06
CA GLY A 144 2.51 -24.13 12.66
C GLY A 144 2.31 -24.79 14.02
N PRO A 145 1.13 -24.64 14.62
CA PRO A 145 0.79 -25.23 15.93
C PRO A 145 0.98 -26.77 15.97
N SER A 146 0.73 -27.44 14.84
CA SER A 146 0.90 -28.88 14.68
C SER A 146 2.33 -29.32 14.37
N GLY A 147 3.31 -28.41 14.49
CA GLY A 147 4.71 -28.71 14.20
C GLY A 147 5.12 -28.37 12.77
N ARG A 148 6.12 -29.11 12.28
CA ARG A 148 6.71 -28.92 10.96
C ARG A 148 6.00 -29.78 9.93
N ARG A 149 5.70 -29.22 8.76
CA ARG A 149 5.22 -29.95 7.58
C ARG A 149 5.86 -29.43 6.30
N PHE A 150 5.75 -30.21 5.22
CA PHE A 150 6.27 -29.84 3.90
C PHE A 150 5.14 -29.81 2.89
N VAL A 151 5.18 -28.86 1.96
CA VAL A 151 4.24 -28.71 0.85
C VAL A 151 5.02 -28.58 -0.44
N LYS A 152 4.66 -29.33 -1.47
CA LYS A 152 5.23 -29.21 -2.81
C LYS A 152 4.26 -28.45 -3.71
N THR A 153 4.80 -27.55 -4.53
CA THR A 153 4.02 -26.73 -5.46
C THR A 153 4.85 -26.36 -6.71
N PRO A 154 4.26 -26.28 -7.88
CA PRO A 154 4.96 -25.83 -9.07
C PRO A 154 5.34 -24.34 -9.03
N PHE A 155 4.61 -23.52 -8.25
CA PHE A 155 4.82 -22.07 -8.20
C PHE A 155 4.65 -21.52 -6.79
N VAL A 156 5.42 -20.48 -6.46
CA VAL A 156 5.33 -19.74 -5.18
C VAL A 156 5.23 -18.25 -5.49
N PHE A 157 4.21 -17.60 -4.96
CA PHE A 157 4.11 -16.14 -4.92
C PHE A 157 4.46 -15.65 -3.50
N LEU A 158 5.42 -14.72 -3.39
CA LEU A 158 5.86 -14.17 -2.11
C LEU A 158 5.21 -12.81 -1.84
N GLY A 159 4.11 -12.81 -1.10
CA GLY A 159 3.44 -11.61 -0.61
C GLY A 159 3.80 -11.27 0.84
N ALA A 160 5.02 -11.57 1.29
CA ALA A 160 5.43 -11.54 2.70
C ALA A 160 5.90 -10.16 3.20
N GLY A 161 5.74 -9.08 2.41
CA GLY A 161 6.19 -7.74 2.79
C GLY A 161 7.64 -7.74 3.27
N GLY A 162 7.92 -7.14 4.43
CA GLY A 162 9.26 -7.10 5.03
C GLY A 162 9.86 -8.47 5.39
N GLY A 163 9.05 -9.52 5.43
CA GLY A 163 9.51 -10.91 5.64
C GLY A 163 10.05 -11.59 4.39
N ALA A 164 9.83 -11.04 3.19
CA ALA A 164 10.21 -11.67 1.94
C ALA A 164 11.74 -11.84 1.81
N LEU A 165 12.50 -10.75 1.97
CA LEU A 165 13.96 -10.78 1.85
C LEU A 165 14.63 -11.73 2.86
N PRO A 166 14.31 -11.69 4.16
CA PRO A 166 14.84 -12.67 5.12
C PRO A 166 14.49 -14.13 4.78
N LEU A 167 13.32 -14.38 4.20
CA LEU A 167 12.94 -15.72 3.76
C LEU A 167 13.80 -16.17 2.58
N LEU A 168 13.93 -15.35 1.54
CA LEU A 168 14.77 -15.63 0.36
C LEU A 168 16.23 -15.89 0.74
N GLN A 169 16.81 -15.07 1.61
CA GLN A 169 18.18 -15.23 2.10
C GLN A 169 18.38 -16.56 2.85
N ARG A 170 17.47 -16.90 3.77
CA ARG A 170 17.51 -18.19 4.49
C ARG A 170 17.38 -19.37 3.53
N SER A 171 16.56 -19.23 2.52
CA SER A 171 16.33 -20.25 1.48
C SER A 171 17.44 -20.30 0.43
N ARG A 172 18.50 -19.49 0.59
CA ARG A 172 19.67 -19.44 -0.31
C ARG A 172 19.30 -19.17 -1.77
N ILE A 173 18.29 -18.32 -1.97
CA ILE A 173 17.92 -17.87 -3.32
C ILE A 173 18.98 -16.88 -3.79
N PRO A 174 19.71 -17.16 -4.90
CA PRO A 174 20.90 -16.39 -5.30
C PRO A 174 20.64 -14.90 -5.49
N GLU A 175 19.48 -14.54 -6.03
CA GLU A 175 19.08 -13.17 -6.32
C GLU A 175 18.83 -12.32 -5.05
N SER A 176 18.77 -12.94 -3.88
CA SER A 176 18.65 -12.26 -2.58
C SER A 176 19.98 -11.96 -1.89
N ALA A 177 21.07 -12.48 -2.45
CA ALA A 177 22.43 -12.25 -1.99
C ALA A 177 23.02 -11.02 -2.69
N ALA A 178 22.64 -9.81 -2.22
CA ALA A 178 23.22 -8.54 -2.66
C ALA A 178 24.10 -7.94 -1.58
#